data_e56351fc629f2af34d75c3ab1a737679
#
_entry.id   e56351fc629f2af34d75c3ab1a737679
#
_cell.length_a   1.000
_cell.length_b   1.000
_cell.length_c   1.000
_cell.angle_alpha   90.00
_cell.angle_beta   90.00
_cell.angle_gamma   90.00
#
_symmetry.space_group_name_H-M   'P 1'
#
loop_
_entity.id
_entity.type
_entity.pdbx_description
1 polymer ?
#
loop_
_entity_poly.entity_id
_entity_poly.type
_entity_poly.pdbx_seq_one_letter_code
_entity_poly.pdbx_strand_id
1 'polypeptide(L)'
;MVIFGCLIFAGFFSGFIYPNLEYKGYPRNSSCTGECYAEYVRVHGTVVEQLQKQQAAAAEDPFSSIRGLWAGCAACHGNEGQGMGVFPKLAGQSADYISGRLYQYQNNETVGNMSSTMWAQAGMLSDSDIETLSQFIEETMK
;
A
#
# COMPACT_ATOMS: atom_id res chain seq x y z
N MET A 1 -35.45 -28.29 12.41
CA MET A 1 -34.16 -28.87 11.96
C MET A 1 -32.99 -27.85 11.89
N VAL A 2 -33.23 -26.59 11.60
CA VAL A 2 -32.15 -25.55 11.47
C VAL A 2 -31.48 -25.20 12.82
N ILE A 3 -32.26 -25.15 13.91
CA ILE A 3 -31.74 -24.77 15.25
C ILE A 3 -30.74 -25.81 15.80
N PHE A 4 -30.99 -27.10 15.56
CA PHE A 4 -30.09 -28.16 16.01
C PHE A 4 -28.72 -28.13 15.29
N GLY A 5 -28.72 -27.79 14.01
CA GLY A 5 -27.47 -27.63 13.24
C GLY A 5 -26.63 -26.46 13.73
N CYS A 6 -27.25 -25.34 14.09
CA CYS A 6 -26.53 -24.17 14.64
C CYS A 6 -25.90 -24.46 16.01
N LEU A 7 -26.57 -25.22 16.87
CA LEU A 7 -26.03 -25.57 18.20
C LEU A 7 -24.84 -26.54 18.10
N ILE A 8 -24.92 -27.52 17.19
CA ILE A 8 -23.80 -28.46 16.92
C ILE A 8 -22.61 -27.70 16.33
N PHE A 9 -22.85 -26.79 15.38
CA PHE A 9 -21.80 -25.97 14.78
C PHE A 9 -21.15 -25.01 15.79
N ALA A 10 -21.94 -24.35 16.62
CA ALA A 10 -21.46 -23.49 17.68
C ALA A 10 -20.63 -24.27 18.73
N GLY A 11 -21.10 -25.46 19.12
CA GLY A 11 -20.38 -26.35 20.04
C GLY A 11 -19.05 -26.86 19.47
N PHE A 12 -19.05 -27.26 18.19
CA PHE A 12 -17.83 -27.69 17.49
C PHE A 12 -16.84 -26.53 17.31
N PHE A 13 -17.33 -25.35 16.93
CA PHE A 13 -16.49 -24.17 16.76
C PHE A 13 -15.88 -23.72 18.09
N SER A 14 -16.69 -23.66 19.15
CA SER A 14 -16.25 -23.24 20.48
C SER A 14 -15.35 -24.28 21.18
N GLY A 15 -15.63 -25.57 20.99
CA GLY A 15 -14.91 -26.65 21.68
C GLY A 15 -13.67 -27.15 20.93
N PHE A 16 -13.67 -27.10 19.61
CA PHE A 16 -12.62 -27.70 18.80
C PHE A 16 -11.82 -26.69 17.97
N ILE A 17 -12.47 -25.77 17.28
CA ILE A 17 -11.78 -24.81 16.41
C ILE A 17 -11.19 -23.67 17.25
N TYR A 18 -11.96 -23.09 18.15
CA TYR A 18 -11.53 -21.93 18.93
C TYR A 18 -10.32 -22.20 19.85
N PRO A 19 -10.20 -23.36 20.54
CA PRO A 19 -9.00 -23.67 21.30
C PRO A 19 -7.76 -23.95 20.46
N ASN A 20 -7.96 -24.44 19.20
CA ASN A 20 -6.86 -24.77 18.28
C ASN A 20 -6.47 -23.62 17.33
N LEU A 21 -7.12 -22.47 17.41
CA LEU A 21 -6.65 -21.25 16.81
C LEU A 21 -5.42 -20.75 17.59
N GLU A 22 -4.28 -21.37 17.36
CA GLU A 22 -3.01 -20.78 17.78
C GLU A 22 -2.78 -19.50 16.99
N TYR A 23 -3.02 -18.39 17.65
CA TYR A 23 -2.57 -17.10 17.17
C TYR A 23 -1.03 -17.12 17.24
N LYS A 24 -0.37 -17.46 16.12
CA LYS A 24 1.08 -17.36 16.02
C LYS A 24 1.47 -15.90 16.24
N GLY A 25 1.86 -15.55 17.45
CA GLY A 25 2.38 -14.22 17.74
C GLY A 25 2.14 -13.70 19.16
N TYR A 26 1.08 -14.13 19.84
CA TYR A 26 0.83 -13.69 21.23
C TYR A 26 0.29 -14.85 22.06
N PRO A 27 0.98 -15.28 23.13
CA PRO A 27 0.46 -16.24 24.07
C PRO A 27 -0.82 -15.66 24.70
N ARG A 28 -1.89 -16.46 24.79
CA ARG A 28 -3.24 -16.05 25.27
C ARG A 28 -3.28 -15.38 26.64
N ASN A 29 -2.22 -15.48 27.43
CA ASN A 29 -2.14 -14.98 28.82
C ASN A 29 -1.06 -13.95 29.04
N SER A 30 -0.44 -13.43 28.02
CA SER A 30 0.56 -12.39 28.17
C SER A 30 0.14 -11.13 27.42
N SER A 31 -0.64 -10.28 28.06
CA SER A 31 -0.41 -8.87 27.86
C SER A 31 1.09 -8.68 28.08
N CYS A 32 1.84 -8.23 27.09
CA CYS A 32 3.25 -7.88 27.26
C CYS A 32 3.30 -6.68 28.20
N THR A 33 3.36 -6.97 29.51
CA THR A 33 3.36 -6.01 30.60
C THR A 33 4.60 -6.23 31.46
N GLY A 34 5.00 -5.25 32.21
CA GLY A 34 6.17 -5.35 33.08
C GLY A 34 7.48 -5.55 32.30
N GLU A 35 8.24 -6.58 32.62
CA GLU A 35 9.58 -6.85 32.05
C GLU A 35 9.55 -7.10 30.54
N CYS A 36 8.52 -7.80 30.04
CA CYS A 36 8.35 -8.04 28.59
C CYS A 36 8.19 -6.72 27.82
N TYR A 37 7.38 -5.80 28.33
CA TYR A 37 7.19 -4.50 27.71
C TYR A 37 8.44 -3.62 27.83
N ALA A 38 9.09 -3.66 28.99
CA ALA A 38 10.33 -2.92 29.20
C ALA A 38 11.45 -3.40 28.26
N GLU A 39 11.56 -4.71 28.03
CA GLU A 39 12.51 -5.29 27.08
C GLU A 39 12.18 -4.90 25.65
N TYR A 40 10.90 -4.96 25.25
CA TYR A 40 10.46 -4.52 23.93
C TYR A 40 10.81 -3.04 23.69
N VAL A 41 10.49 -2.17 24.66
CA VAL A 41 10.79 -0.73 24.56
C VAL A 41 12.30 -0.48 24.53
N ARG A 42 13.09 -1.24 25.27
CA ARG A 42 14.56 -1.13 25.25
C ARG A 42 15.15 -1.43 23.89
N VAL A 43 14.60 -2.42 23.17
CA VAL A 43 15.11 -2.86 21.86
C VAL A 43 14.55 -1.99 20.73
N HIS A 44 13.26 -1.68 20.77
CA HIS A 44 12.55 -1.04 19.65
C HIS A 44 12.23 0.44 19.91
N GLY A 45 12.40 0.94 21.11
CA GLY A 45 11.92 2.25 21.55
C GLY A 45 10.43 2.26 21.85
N THR A 46 9.96 3.34 22.43
CA THR A 46 8.53 3.57 22.68
C THR A 46 7.77 3.76 21.36
N VAL A 47 6.46 3.57 21.36
CA VAL A 47 5.61 3.83 20.19
C VAL A 47 5.78 5.28 19.70
N VAL A 48 5.93 6.23 20.62
CA VAL A 48 6.17 7.64 20.30
C VAL A 48 7.49 7.84 19.57
N GLU A 49 8.57 7.23 20.06
CA GLU A 49 9.90 7.30 19.41
C GLU A 49 9.89 6.63 18.04
N GLN A 50 9.20 5.50 17.89
CA GLN A 50 9.05 4.83 16.60
C GLN A 50 8.29 5.72 15.60
N LEU A 51 7.19 6.35 16.03
CA LEU A 51 6.43 7.29 15.19
C LEU A 51 7.26 8.52 14.82
N GLN A 52 8.03 9.07 15.77
CA GLN A 52 8.92 10.21 15.47
C GLN A 52 10.01 9.83 14.47
N LYS A 53 10.59 8.65 14.58
CA LYS A 53 11.59 8.14 13.61
C LYS A 53 10.95 7.95 12.22
N GLN A 54 9.72 7.41 12.16
CA GLN A 54 8.99 7.25 10.90
C GLN A 54 8.65 8.60 10.27
N GLN A 55 8.21 9.58 11.07
CA GLN A 55 7.92 10.93 10.59
C GLN A 55 9.18 11.64 10.11
N ALA A 56 10.30 11.51 10.83
CA ALA A 56 11.57 12.07 10.41
C ALA A 56 12.05 11.44 9.09
N ALA A 57 12.00 10.11 8.98
CA ALA A 57 12.36 9.42 7.75
C ALA A 57 11.44 9.80 6.56
N ALA A 58 10.14 9.97 6.82
CA ALA A 58 9.20 10.44 5.79
C ALA A 58 9.47 11.90 5.38
N ALA A 59 9.95 12.75 6.29
CA ALA A 59 10.32 14.14 5.99
C ALA A 59 11.62 14.25 5.16
N GLU A 60 12.49 13.24 5.26
CA GLU A 60 13.72 13.16 4.43
C GLU A 60 13.47 12.56 3.04
N ASP A 61 12.37 11.84 2.84
CA ASP A 61 11.98 11.27 1.55
C ASP A 61 11.18 12.31 0.73
N PRO A 62 11.76 12.88 -0.34
CA PRO A 62 11.08 13.86 -1.17
C PRO A 62 9.79 13.32 -1.82
N PHE A 63 9.67 12.00 -1.92
CA PHE A 63 8.54 11.32 -2.53
C PHE A 63 7.55 10.70 -1.52
N SER A 64 7.66 11.02 -0.24
CA SER A 64 6.82 10.42 0.81
C SER A 64 5.31 10.57 0.55
N SER A 65 4.87 11.73 0.05
CA SER A 65 3.47 11.99 -0.31
C SER A 65 3.01 11.20 -1.54
N ILE A 66 3.92 10.97 -2.49
CA ILE A 66 3.63 10.31 -3.78
C ILE A 66 3.59 8.79 -3.66
N ARG A 67 4.27 8.19 -2.66
CA ARG A 67 4.23 6.73 -2.47
C ARG A 67 2.82 6.20 -2.23
N GLY A 68 1.99 6.95 -1.51
CA GLY A 68 0.59 6.60 -1.31
C GLY A 68 -0.22 6.65 -2.60
N LEU A 69 0.03 7.65 -3.43
CA LEU A 69 -0.63 7.82 -4.73
C LEU A 69 -0.16 6.76 -5.73
N TRP A 70 1.14 6.43 -5.74
CA TRP A 70 1.71 5.38 -6.58
C TRP A 70 1.05 4.01 -6.36
N ALA A 71 0.61 3.69 -5.14
CA ALA A 71 -0.05 2.41 -4.86
C ALA A 71 -1.27 2.15 -5.76
N GLY A 72 -2.02 3.20 -6.12
CA GLY A 72 -3.12 3.12 -7.09
C GLY A 72 -2.64 2.80 -8.51
N CYS A 73 -1.54 3.41 -8.94
CA CYS A 73 -0.95 3.20 -10.27
C CYS A 73 -0.32 1.79 -10.37
N ALA A 74 0.33 1.35 -9.30
CA ALA A 74 0.99 0.05 -9.20
C ALA A 74 0.04 -1.14 -9.39
N ALA A 75 -1.25 -0.98 -9.06
CA ALA A 75 -2.26 -2.01 -9.26
C ALA A 75 -2.36 -2.48 -10.73
N CYS A 76 -2.10 -1.58 -11.69
CA CYS A 76 -2.11 -1.88 -13.12
C CYS A 76 -0.69 -1.93 -13.71
N HIS A 77 0.19 -1.01 -13.31
CA HIS A 77 1.52 -0.88 -13.90
C HIS A 77 2.61 -1.71 -13.20
N GLY A 78 2.26 -2.39 -12.10
CA GLY A 78 3.19 -3.17 -11.27
C GLY A 78 3.92 -2.30 -10.24
N ASN A 79 4.34 -2.91 -9.12
CA ASN A 79 4.97 -2.19 -8.00
C ASN A 79 6.24 -1.42 -8.41
N GLU A 80 6.98 -1.95 -9.37
CA GLU A 80 8.22 -1.37 -9.90
C GLU A 80 8.01 -0.70 -11.27
N GLY A 81 6.74 -0.46 -11.66
CA GLY A 81 6.41 0.11 -12.95
C GLY A 81 6.79 -0.76 -14.16
N GLN A 82 6.95 -2.07 -13.94
CA GLN A 82 7.39 -3.02 -14.96
C GLN A 82 6.35 -3.29 -16.07
N GLY A 83 5.10 -2.85 -15.85
CA GLY A 83 3.97 -3.15 -16.71
C GLY A 83 3.38 -4.53 -16.45
N MET A 84 2.10 -4.72 -16.73
CA MET A 84 1.40 -6.01 -16.60
C MET A 84 0.40 -6.19 -17.73
N GLY A 85 0.53 -7.26 -18.51
CA GLY A 85 -0.40 -7.58 -19.58
C GLY A 85 -0.54 -6.46 -20.61
N VAL A 86 -1.70 -5.79 -20.64
CA VAL A 86 -1.99 -4.68 -21.56
C VAL A 86 -1.53 -3.32 -21.02
N PHE A 87 -1.13 -3.26 -19.76
CA PHE A 87 -0.68 -2.02 -19.11
C PHE A 87 0.81 -1.78 -19.40
N PRO A 88 1.19 -0.61 -19.90
CA PRO A 88 2.55 -0.37 -20.35
C PRO A 88 3.54 -0.28 -19.18
N LYS A 89 4.79 -0.60 -19.49
CA LYS A 89 5.93 -0.36 -18.61
C LYS A 89 6.15 1.14 -18.46
N LEU A 90 6.31 1.59 -17.22
CA LEU A 90 6.66 2.96 -16.84
C LEU A 90 8.14 3.07 -16.41
N ALA A 91 8.69 2.00 -15.85
CA ALA A 91 10.08 1.96 -15.42
C ALA A 91 11.03 2.24 -16.59
N GLY A 92 12.02 3.12 -16.34
CA GLY A 92 12.99 3.56 -17.34
C GLY A 92 12.47 4.64 -18.29
N GLN A 93 11.26 5.16 -18.09
CA GLN A 93 10.74 6.31 -18.84
C GLN A 93 11.19 7.62 -18.17
N SER A 94 11.38 8.67 -18.97
CA SER A 94 11.72 10.00 -18.43
C SER A 94 10.51 10.69 -17.79
N ALA A 95 10.77 11.58 -16.84
CA ALA A 95 9.72 12.38 -16.19
C ALA A 95 8.93 13.20 -17.22
N ASP A 96 9.59 13.80 -18.20
CA ASP A 96 8.94 14.56 -19.27
C ASP A 96 7.98 13.70 -20.11
N TYR A 97 8.36 12.44 -20.36
CA TYR A 97 7.48 11.53 -21.11
C TYR A 97 6.24 11.16 -20.27
N ILE A 98 6.44 10.84 -18.99
CA ILE A 98 5.34 10.45 -18.08
C ILE A 98 4.39 11.62 -17.87
N SER A 99 4.90 12.81 -17.51
CA SER A 99 4.07 14.00 -17.27
C SER A 99 3.29 14.40 -18.54
N GLY A 100 3.95 14.41 -19.70
CA GLY A 100 3.30 14.69 -20.98
C GLY A 100 2.14 13.73 -21.27
N ARG A 101 2.31 12.42 -20.96
CA ARG A 101 1.22 11.43 -21.12
C ARG A 101 0.08 11.66 -20.13
N LEU A 102 0.39 11.99 -18.88
CA LEU A 102 -0.63 12.26 -17.86
C LEU A 102 -1.45 13.52 -18.22
N TYR A 103 -0.82 14.59 -18.71
CA TYR A 103 -1.53 15.77 -19.20
C TYR A 103 -2.42 15.47 -20.43
N GLN A 104 -1.96 14.64 -21.36
CA GLN A 104 -2.80 14.19 -22.48
C GLN A 104 -4.04 13.44 -21.96
N TYR A 105 -3.88 12.55 -20.99
CA TYR A 105 -5.01 11.82 -20.41
C TYR A 105 -5.96 12.73 -19.62
N GLN A 106 -5.46 13.76 -18.89
CA GLN A 106 -6.32 14.77 -18.27
C GLN A 106 -7.21 15.49 -19.30
N ASN A 107 -6.69 15.73 -20.49
CA ASN A 107 -7.41 16.34 -21.60
C ASN A 107 -8.28 15.34 -22.37
N ASN A 108 -8.44 14.10 -21.87
CA ASN A 108 -9.17 13.02 -22.51
C ASN A 108 -8.64 12.65 -23.91
N GLU A 109 -7.35 12.85 -24.15
CA GLU A 109 -6.73 12.47 -25.40
C GLU A 109 -6.57 10.95 -25.51
N THR A 110 -6.85 10.40 -26.69
CA THR A 110 -6.67 8.98 -26.97
C THR A 110 -5.25 8.73 -27.46
N VAL A 111 -4.43 8.11 -26.62
CA VAL A 111 -3.04 7.74 -26.90
C VAL A 111 -2.92 6.26 -27.29
N GLY A 112 -3.80 5.43 -26.78
CA GLY A 112 -3.86 3.98 -27.01
C GLY A 112 -5.20 3.38 -26.62
N ASN A 113 -5.35 2.08 -26.82
CA ASN A 113 -6.62 1.38 -26.62
C ASN A 113 -7.20 1.46 -25.20
N MET A 114 -6.33 1.67 -24.19
CA MET A 114 -6.73 1.75 -22.78
C MET A 114 -6.77 3.19 -22.24
N SER A 115 -6.74 4.20 -23.11
CA SER A 115 -6.69 5.61 -22.72
C SER A 115 -7.84 6.02 -21.80
N SER A 116 -9.04 5.51 -22.03
CA SER A 116 -10.21 5.83 -21.21
C SER A 116 -10.05 5.42 -19.72
N THR A 117 -9.31 4.36 -19.46
CA THR A 117 -8.97 3.95 -18.08
C THR A 117 -8.05 5.00 -17.43
N MET A 118 -7.09 5.53 -18.19
CA MET A 118 -6.15 6.52 -17.70
C MET A 118 -6.76 7.92 -17.56
N TRP A 119 -7.80 8.27 -18.32
CA TRP A 119 -8.48 9.57 -18.17
C TRP A 119 -9.04 9.77 -16.76
N ALA A 120 -9.69 8.74 -16.21
CA ALA A 120 -10.22 8.79 -14.84
C ALA A 120 -9.10 8.90 -13.80
N GLN A 121 -7.97 8.21 -14.00
CA GLN A 121 -6.84 8.25 -13.09
C GLN A 121 -6.13 9.61 -13.14
N ALA A 122 -5.79 10.08 -14.34
CA ALA A 122 -5.10 11.35 -14.55
C ALA A 122 -5.96 12.56 -14.14
N GLY A 123 -7.28 12.49 -14.34
CA GLY A 123 -8.21 13.55 -13.96
C GLY A 123 -8.32 13.81 -12.46
N MET A 124 -7.83 12.89 -11.62
CA MET A 124 -7.78 13.06 -10.17
C MET A 124 -6.48 13.71 -9.67
N LEU A 125 -5.47 13.83 -10.52
CA LEU A 125 -4.16 14.36 -10.16
C LEU A 125 -4.15 15.88 -10.29
N SER A 126 -3.49 16.56 -9.36
CA SER A 126 -3.09 17.95 -9.56
C SER A 126 -1.82 18.03 -10.43
N ASP A 127 -1.52 19.22 -10.97
CA ASP A 127 -0.29 19.44 -11.72
C ASP A 127 0.96 19.08 -10.87
N SER A 128 0.93 19.45 -9.58
CA SER A 128 2.01 19.09 -8.64
C SER A 128 2.15 17.58 -8.44
N ASP A 129 1.03 16.84 -8.42
CA ASP A 129 1.08 15.37 -8.32
C ASP A 129 1.69 14.76 -9.57
N ILE A 130 1.32 15.27 -10.76
CA ILE A 130 1.85 14.82 -12.05
C ILE A 130 3.36 15.01 -12.10
N GLU A 131 3.84 16.20 -11.77
CA GLU A 131 5.27 16.50 -11.80
C GLU A 131 6.05 15.63 -10.81
N THR A 132 5.60 15.57 -9.55
CA THR A 132 6.29 14.80 -8.51
C THR A 132 6.22 13.29 -8.78
N LEU A 133 5.08 12.78 -9.27
CA LEU A 133 4.92 11.38 -9.65
C LEU A 133 5.84 10.99 -10.81
N SER A 134 5.98 11.88 -11.79
CA SER A 134 6.83 11.65 -12.96
C SER A 134 8.30 11.58 -12.56
N GLN A 135 8.75 12.47 -11.69
CA GLN A 135 10.09 12.45 -11.11
C GLN A 135 10.32 11.18 -10.27
N PHE A 136 9.35 10.82 -9.43
CA PHE A 136 9.41 9.59 -8.64
C PHE A 136 9.62 8.36 -9.52
N ILE A 137 8.88 8.24 -10.62
CA ILE A 137 9.02 7.09 -11.54
C ILE A 137 10.40 7.07 -12.19
N GLU A 138 10.88 8.21 -12.72
CA GLU A 138 12.19 8.29 -13.37
C GLU A 138 13.34 7.96 -12.41
N GLU A 139 13.30 8.46 -11.18
CA GLU A 139 14.40 8.30 -10.24
C GLU A 139 14.41 6.91 -9.58
N THR A 140 13.23 6.34 -9.31
CA THR A 140 13.13 5.12 -8.49
C THR A 140 12.87 3.85 -9.27
N MET A 141 12.38 3.93 -10.51
CA MET A 141 11.99 2.77 -11.33
C MET A 141 12.86 2.65 -12.58
N LYS A 142 13.79 1.70 -12.57
CA LYS A 142 14.79 1.53 -13.66
C LYS A 142 14.66 0.19 -14.37
#